data_6d4cf117b78af651281b94554825b22c
#
_entry.id   6d4cf117b78af651281b94554825b22c
#
_cell.length_a   1.000
_cell.length_b   1.000
_cell.length_c   1.000
_cell.angle_alpha   90.00
_cell.angle_beta   90.00
_cell.angle_gamma   90.00
#
_symmetry.space_group_name_H-M   'P 1'
#
loop_
_entity.id
_entity.type
_entity.pdbx_description
1 polymer ?
#
loop_
_entity_poly.entity_id
_entity_poly.type
_entity_poly.pdbx_seq_one_letter_code
_entity_poly.pdbx_strand_id
1 'polypeptide(L)'
;MEWEILLSPEVETFLDELYESDPVSHQLVNQAILVLERHGPAEGRPLVDTITASQIANMKELRPPSAGRSEIRILFVFDPWRSAVLLVAGDKSGQWDKWYRTAIPHAEQLYEEYLAERRKEMGL
;
A
#
# COMPACT_ATOMS: atom_id res chain seq x y z
N MET A 1 13.75 -12.73 -8.70
CA MET A 1 13.62 -12.74 -7.23
C MET A 1 12.44 -11.90 -6.80
N GLU A 2 11.66 -12.45 -5.92
CA GLU A 2 10.47 -11.76 -5.44
C GLU A 2 10.80 -10.74 -4.36
N TRP A 3 9.90 -9.80 -4.20
CA TRP A 3 9.98 -8.80 -3.14
C TRP A 3 9.16 -9.26 -1.95
N GLU A 4 9.67 -9.03 -0.75
CA GLU A 4 8.90 -9.31 0.45
C GLU A 4 7.76 -8.29 0.58
N ILE A 5 6.58 -8.76 0.94
CA ILE A 5 5.44 -7.87 1.18
C ILE A 5 5.22 -7.78 2.69
N LEU A 6 5.35 -6.57 3.23
CA LEU A 6 5.11 -6.29 4.64
C LEU A 6 3.86 -5.45 4.77
N LEU A 7 2.99 -5.82 5.69
CA LEU A 7 1.73 -5.13 5.94
C LEU A 7 1.77 -4.44 7.31
N SER A 8 1.39 -3.18 7.35
CA SER A 8 1.16 -2.51 8.63
C SER A 8 -0.03 -3.18 9.33
N PRO A 9 -0.16 -3.05 10.66
CA PRO A 9 -1.32 -3.60 11.36
C PRO A 9 -2.65 -3.07 10.82
N GLU A 10 -2.70 -1.81 10.40
CA GLU A 10 -3.95 -1.25 9.87
C GLU A 10 -4.28 -1.78 8.48
N VAL A 11 -3.27 -2.10 7.66
CA VAL A 11 -3.54 -2.75 6.36
C VAL A 11 -4.04 -4.16 6.58
N GLU A 12 -3.46 -4.90 7.53
CA GLU A 12 -3.97 -6.24 7.89
C GLU A 12 -5.43 -6.17 8.32
N THR A 13 -5.76 -5.23 9.20
CA THR A 13 -7.14 -5.04 9.67
C THR A 13 -8.08 -4.70 8.51
N PHE A 14 -7.66 -3.79 7.64
CA PHE A 14 -8.44 -3.42 6.48
C PHE A 14 -8.74 -4.63 5.60
N LEU A 15 -7.73 -5.45 5.32
CA LEU A 15 -7.90 -6.63 4.47
C LEU A 15 -8.80 -7.69 5.13
N ASP A 16 -8.68 -7.88 6.44
CA ASP A 16 -9.53 -8.82 7.17
C ASP A 16 -11.00 -8.38 7.11
N GLU A 17 -11.25 -7.10 7.33
CA GLU A 17 -12.60 -6.55 7.23
C GLU A 17 -13.15 -6.62 5.81
N LEU A 18 -12.30 -6.36 4.82
CA LEU A 18 -12.70 -6.45 3.42
C LEU A 18 -13.08 -7.87 3.04
N TYR A 19 -12.35 -8.86 3.54
CA TYR A 19 -12.66 -10.27 3.31
C TYR A 19 -14.10 -10.60 3.75
N GLU A 20 -14.51 -10.06 4.90
CA GLU A 20 -15.85 -10.30 5.44
C GLU A 20 -16.94 -9.52 4.70
N SER A 21 -16.66 -8.25 4.35
CA SER A 21 -17.69 -7.36 3.80
C SER A 21 -17.80 -7.41 2.29
N ASP A 22 -16.70 -7.68 1.59
CA ASP A 22 -16.63 -7.64 0.12
C ASP A 22 -15.56 -8.60 -0.37
N PRO A 23 -15.83 -9.92 -0.35
CA PRO A 23 -14.83 -10.92 -0.72
C PRO A 23 -14.35 -10.81 -2.17
N VAL A 24 -15.16 -10.28 -3.08
CA VAL A 24 -14.73 -10.10 -4.48
C VAL A 24 -13.63 -9.04 -4.56
N SER A 25 -13.82 -7.91 -3.89
CA SER A 25 -12.79 -6.87 -3.84
C SER A 25 -11.55 -7.37 -3.13
N HIS A 26 -11.71 -8.16 -2.06
CA HIS A 26 -10.58 -8.75 -1.36
C HIS A 26 -9.74 -9.62 -2.30
N GLN A 27 -10.37 -10.42 -3.14
CA GLN A 27 -9.66 -11.26 -4.11
C GLN A 27 -8.88 -10.42 -5.11
N LEU A 28 -9.46 -9.32 -5.60
CA LEU A 28 -8.79 -8.43 -6.55
C LEU A 28 -7.59 -7.74 -5.90
N VAL A 29 -7.72 -7.36 -4.64
CA VAL A 29 -6.59 -6.78 -3.88
C VAL A 29 -5.47 -7.81 -3.71
N ASN A 30 -5.81 -9.04 -3.33
CA ASN A 30 -4.83 -10.10 -3.19
C ASN A 30 -4.07 -10.37 -4.48
N GLN A 31 -4.77 -10.40 -5.61
CA GLN A 31 -4.13 -10.58 -6.91
C GLN A 31 -3.16 -9.44 -7.22
N ALA A 32 -3.54 -8.21 -6.89
CA ALA A 32 -2.68 -7.05 -7.08
C ALA A 32 -1.42 -7.15 -6.24
N ILE A 33 -1.55 -7.59 -4.99
CA ILE A 33 -0.40 -7.78 -4.10
C ILE A 33 0.54 -8.87 -4.64
N LEU A 34 0.00 -9.95 -5.18
CA LEU A 34 0.83 -11.00 -5.78
C LEU A 34 1.62 -10.50 -6.99
N VAL A 35 1.01 -9.66 -7.82
CA VAL A 35 1.71 -9.04 -8.95
C VAL A 35 2.84 -8.14 -8.44
N LEU A 36 2.58 -7.36 -7.39
CA LEU A 36 3.59 -6.51 -6.79
C LEU A 36 4.76 -7.32 -6.24
N GLU A 37 4.48 -8.44 -5.59
CA GLU A 37 5.49 -9.34 -5.05
C GLU A 37 6.44 -9.85 -6.14
N ARG A 38 5.88 -10.20 -7.29
CA ARG A 38 6.68 -10.74 -8.40
C ARG A 38 7.48 -9.67 -9.13
N HIS A 39 6.86 -8.53 -9.42
CA HIS A 39 7.44 -7.52 -10.30
C HIS A 39 8.16 -6.41 -9.55
N GLY A 40 7.81 -6.16 -8.29
CA GLY A 40 8.45 -5.10 -7.50
C GLY A 40 8.37 -3.75 -8.18
N PRO A 41 9.47 -2.96 -8.14
CA PRO A 41 9.48 -1.62 -8.74
C PRO A 41 9.28 -1.57 -10.25
N ALA A 42 9.35 -2.71 -10.94
CA ALA A 42 9.10 -2.75 -12.38
C ALA A 42 7.61 -2.61 -12.71
N GLU A 43 6.73 -2.85 -11.73
CA GLU A 43 5.31 -2.71 -11.97
C GLU A 43 4.91 -1.22 -12.03
N GLY A 44 4.09 -0.89 -13.04
CA GLY A 44 3.63 0.47 -13.24
C GLY A 44 2.13 0.52 -13.51
N ARG A 45 1.69 1.58 -14.18
CA ARG A 45 0.28 1.76 -14.52
C ARG A 45 -0.24 0.59 -15.36
N PRO A 46 -1.51 0.22 -15.19
CA PRO A 46 -2.52 0.88 -14.34
C PRO A 46 -2.50 0.43 -12.88
N LEU A 47 -1.77 -0.63 -12.53
CA LEU A 47 -1.82 -1.25 -11.20
C LEU A 47 -1.09 -0.44 -10.14
N VAL A 48 0.03 0.17 -10.49
CA VAL A 48 0.85 0.96 -9.57
C VAL A 48 1.07 2.35 -10.15
N ASP A 49 0.93 3.37 -9.32
CA ASP A 49 1.22 4.75 -9.71
C ASP A 49 2.06 5.43 -8.63
N THR A 50 2.73 6.50 -8.99
CA THR A 50 3.56 7.28 -8.07
C THR A 50 2.74 8.35 -7.38
N ILE A 51 2.95 8.51 -6.07
CA ILE A 51 2.33 9.60 -5.31
C ILE A 51 3.28 10.78 -5.31
N THR A 52 2.98 11.79 -6.13
CA THR A 52 3.83 12.97 -6.26
C THR A 52 3.66 13.96 -5.10
N ALA A 53 2.52 13.92 -4.41
CA ALA A 53 2.22 14.82 -3.31
C ALA A 53 2.91 14.44 -2.00
N SER A 54 3.63 13.31 -1.96
CA SER A 54 4.31 12.87 -0.75
C SER A 54 5.69 13.52 -0.64
N GLN A 55 6.11 13.79 0.60
CA GLN A 55 7.48 14.20 0.91
C GLN A 55 8.45 13.03 0.78
N ILE A 56 7.94 11.79 0.79
CA ILE A 56 8.75 10.61 0.54
C ILE A 56 8.81 10.39 -0.98
N ALA A 57 10.02 10.50 -1.54
CA ALA A 57 10.21 10.55 -2.99
C ALA A 57 9.68 9.32 -3.73
N ASN A 58 9.64 8.18 -3.07
CA ASN A 58 9.27 6.91 -3.72
C ASN A 58 7.96 6.33 -3.20
N MET A 59 7.09 7.17 -2.65
CA MET A 59 5.78 6.67 -2.23
C MET A 59 4.94 6.34 -3.47
N LYS A 60 4.29 5.20 -3.42
CA LYS A 60 3.47 4.68 -4.51
C LYS A 60 2.10 4.28 -4.01
N GLU A 61 1.18 4.12 -4.94
CA GLU A 61 -0.12 3.54 -4.59
C GLU A 61 -0.38 2.30 -5.43
N LEU A 62 -0.93 1.29 -4.80
CA LEU A 62 -1.46 0.11 -5.45
C LEU A 62 -2.93 0.37 -5.77
N ARG A 63 -3.32 0.07 -7.01
CA ARG A 63 -4.64 0.41 -7.55
C ARG A 63 -5.33 -0.84 -8.09
N PRO A 64 -5.84 -1.71 -7.20
CA PRO A 64 -6.55 -2.91 -7.66
C PRO A 64 -7.76 -2.53 -8.51
N PRO A 65 -8.15 -3.37 -9.47
CA PRO A 65 -9.38 -3.12 -10.22
C PRO A 65 -10.58 -3.05 -9.30
N SER A 66 -11.57 -2.26 -9.69
CA SER A 66 -12.80 -2.12 -8.93
C SER A 66 -13.79 -3.25 -9.29
N ALA A 67 -14.45 -3.78 -8.26
CA ALA A 67 -15.49 -4.78 -8.42
C ALA A 67 -16.87 -4.16 -8.18
N GLY A 68 -17.11 -2.96 -8.66
CA GLY A 68 -18.35 -2.24 -8.46
C GLY A 68 -18.05 -0.78 -8.16
N ARG A 69 -18.52 -0.29 -7.01
CA ARG A 69 -18.35 1.12 -6.65
C ARG A 69 -17.11 1.41 -5.82
N SER A 70 -16.45 0.38 -5.30
CA SER A 70 -15.27 0.58 -4.48
C SER A 70 -14.09 1.04 -5.31
N GLU A 71 -13.25 1.88 -4.73
CA GLU A 71 -11.98 2.29 -5.31
C GLU A 71 -10.90 2.16 -4.25
N ILE A 72 -10.43 0.93 -4.08
CA ILE A 72 -9.45 0.62 -3.06
C ILE A 72 -8.08 1.08 -3.50
N ARG A 73 -7.38 1.73 -2.57
CA ARG A 73 -6.00 2.18 -2.76
C ARG A 73 -5.17 1.78 -1.57
N ILE A 74 -3.93 1.38 -1.81
CA ILE A 74 -2.98 1.06 -0.75
C ILE A 74 -1.71 1.85 -1.01
N LEU A 75 -1.35 2.72 -0.07
CA LEU A 75 -0.13 3.50 -0.14
C LEU A 75 1.03 2.66 0.39
N PHE A 76 2.12 2.63 -0.35
CA PHE A 76 3.27 1.79 0.00
C PHE A 76 4.58 2.40 -0.46
N VAL A 77 5.69 1.88 0.06
CA VAL A 77 7.05 2.30 -0.32
C VAL A 77 7.89 1.04 -0.45
N PHE A 78 8.78 1.01 -1.45
CA PHE A 78 9.82 -0.02 -1.49
C PHE A 78 10.96 0.44 -0.58
N ASP A 79 11.32 -0.40 0.38
CA ASP A 79 12.38 -0.06 1.31
C ASP A 79 13.77 -0.45 0.76
N PRO A 80 14.86 -0.05 1.45
CA PRO A 80 16.21 -0.41 1.00
C PRO A 80 16.55 -1.90 1.13
N TRP A 81 15.72 -2.68 1.78
CA TRP A 81 15.98 -4.10 2.07
C TRP A 81 15.12 -5.06 1.25
N ARG A 82 14.64 -4.57 0.10
CA ARG A 82 13.89 -5.37 -0.86
C ARG A 82 12.51 -5.79 -0.36
N SER A 83 11.86 -4.92 0.38
CA SER A 83 10.46 -5.12 0.80
C SER A 83 9.57 -4.05 0.23
N ALA A 84 8.32 -4.41 -0.07
CA ALA A 84 7.26 -3.45 -0.31
C ALA A 84 6.48 -3.31 1.00
N VAL A 85 6.54 -2.13 1.59
CA VAL A 85 5.91 -1.86 2.88
C VAL A 85 4.56 -1.20 2.64
N LEU A 86 3.47 -1.96 2.82
CA LEU A 86 2.12 -1.48 2.63
C LEU A 86 1.65 -0.81 3.92
N LEU A 87 1.38 0.48 3.85
CA LEU A 87 1.26 1.36 5.01
C LEU A 87 -0.18 1.73 5.36
N VAL A 88 -0.93 2.21 4.39
CA VAL A 88 -2.30 2.70 4.58
C VAL A 88 -3.17 2.18 3.45
N ALA A 89 -4.32 1.63 3.79
CA ALA A 89 -5.29 1.16 2.82
C ALA A 89 -6.64 1.80 3.08
N GLY A 90 -7.42 1.98 2.01
CA GLY A 90 -8.76 2.53 2.15
C GLY A 90 -9.53 2.49 0.85
N ASP A 91 -10.82 2.77 0.96
CA ASP A 91 -11.72 2.93 -0.17
C ASP A 91 -11.93 4.44 -0.36
N LYS A 92 -11.39 4.99 -1.44
CA LYS A 92 -11.48 6.43 -1.70
C LYS A 92 -12.76 6.82 -2.45
N SER A 93 -13.63 5.87 -2.77
CA SER A 93 -14.87 6.17 -3.47
C SER A 93 -15.69 7.19 -2.69
N GLY A 94 -16.18 8.21 -3.39
CA GLY A 94 -16.93 9.30 -2.78
C GLY A 94 -16.08 10.32 -2.03
N GLN A 95 -14.77 10.13 -1.93
CA GLN A 95 -13.88 11.03 -1.19
C GLN A 95 -12.80 11.66 -2.06
N TRP A 96 -12.40 11.04 -3.15
CA TRP A 96 -11.40 11.53 -4.12
C TRP A 96 -10.15 12.10 -3.41
N ASP A 97 -9.81 13.35 -3.66
CA ASP A 97 -8.61 13.98 -3.10
C ASP A 97 -8.63 14.06 -1.56
N LYS A 98 -9.81 14.06 -0.98
CA LYS A 98 -9.97 14.15 0.47
C LYS A 98 -9.32 12.97 1.19
N TRP A 99 -9.44 11.77 0.62
CA TRP A 99 -8.82 10.58 1.19
C TRP A 99 -7.30 10.74 1.23
N TYR A 100 -6.69 11.22 0.14
CA TYR A 100 -5.24 11.39 0.06
C TYR A 100 -4.70 12.42 1.05
N ARG A 101 -5.45 13.46 1.37
CA ARG A 101 -5.01 14.51 2.30
C ARG A 101 -4.73 13.97 3.69
N THR A 102 -5.43 12.93 4.09
CA THR A 102 -5.23 12.28 5.38
C THR A 102 -4.29 11.09 5.24
N ALA A 103 -4.46 10.30 4.19
CA ALA A 103 -3.72 9.05 4.01
C ALA A 103 -2.24 9.27 3.76
N ILE A 104 -1.87 10.27 2.96
CA ILE A 104 -0.46 10.50 2.61
C ILE A 104 0.37 10.89 3.83
N PRO A 105 -0.01 11.90 4.64
CA PRO A 105 0.77 12.22 5.84
C PRO A 105 0.84 11.04 6.82
N HIS A 106 -0.23 10.29 6.94
CA HIS A 106 -0.25 9.13 7.83
C HIS A 106 0.72 8.04 7.34
N ALA A 107 0.72 7.77 6.05
CA ALA A 107 1.64 6.80 5.46
C ALA A 107 3.10 7.24 5.64
N GLU A 108 3.38 8.53 5.48
CA GLU A 108 4.72 9.08 5.71
C GLU A 108 5.18 8.83 7.13
N GLN A 109 4.33 9.09 8.10
CA GLN A 109 4.65 8.86 9.50
C GLN A 109 4.93 7.38 9.77
N LEU A 110 4.06 6.50 9.27
CA LEU A 110 4.22 5.05 9.47
C LEU A 110 5.51 4.54 8.83
N TYR A 111 5.89 5.06 7.68
CA TYR A 111 7.14 4.65 7.04
C TYR A 111 8.35 5.10 7.83
N GLU A 112 8.35 6.32 8.37
CA GLU A 112 9.43 6.79 9.22
C GLU A 112 9.59 5.92 10.48
N GLU A 113 8.46 5.55 11.10
CA GLU A 113 8.46 4.66 12.25
C GLU A 113 9.01 3.28 11.87
N TYR A 114 8.60 2.77 10.72
CA TYR A 114 9.08 1.50 10.20
C TYR A 114 10.60 1.53 10.00
N LEU A 115 11.11 2.57 9.36
CA LEU A 115 12.56 2.70 9.12
C LEU A 115 13.34 2.75 10.41
N ALA A 116 12.88 3.52 11.40
CA ALA A 116 13.54 3.63 12.70
C ALA A 116 13.61 2.29 13.40
N GLU A 117 12.50 1.56 13.43
CA GLU A 117 12.41 0.25 14.06
C GLU A 117 13.31 -0.77 13.35
N ARG A 118 13.28 -0.76 12.01
CA ARG A 118 14.07 -1.70 11.21
C ARG A 118 15.57 -1.48 11.41
N ARG A 119 16.01 -0.21 11.43
CA ARG A 119 17.41 0.12 11.66
C ARG A 119 17.86 -0.30 13.05
N LYS A 120 17.00 -0.11 14.04
CA LYS A 120 17.28 -0.53 15.41
C LYS A 120 17.46 -2.05 15.48
N GLU A 121 16.59 -2.82 14.84
CA GLU A 121 16.70 -4.28 14.77
C GLU A 121 18.00 -4.73 14.11
N MET A 122 18.48 -3.97 13.13
CA MET A 122 19.71 -4.27 12.40
C MET A 122 20.96 -3.73 13.08
N GLY A 123 20.83 -3.02 14.20
CA GLY A 123 21.95 -2.42 14.89
C GLY A 123 22.52 -1.18 14.21
N LEU A 124 21.70 -0.51 13.43
CA LEU A 124 22.13 0.69 12.70
C LEU A 124 21.81 1.98 13.44
#